data_13bd9943ca7e69d5270b7fabfbf3f9d1
#
_entry.id   13bd9943ca7e69d5270b7fabfbf3f9d1
#
_cell.length_a   1.000
_cell.length_b   1.000
_cell.length_c   1.000
_cell.angle_alpha   90.00
_cell.angle_beta   90.00
_cell.angle_gamma   90.00
#
_symmetry.space_group_name_H-M   'P 1'
#
loop_
_entity.id
_entity.type
_entity.pdbx_description
1 polymer ?
#
loop_
_entity_poly.entity_id
_entity_poly.type
_entity_poly.pdbx_seq_one_letter_code
_entity_poly.pdbx_strand_id
1 'polypeptide(L)'
;MIIDFHTHTFPEDLAGRAIAKLAASSRARNYLDGTADALKASMKEAGVDYSVLLPVATRPGQQEDINRAAVEVNRHSGETGLISFGGIHPENEDYREILRGLSRNGVKGIKIHPVFQRVAIDDIRYLRIIECASENDMIVITHAGYDIGFPGEDFSSVRRIERMLDAVKPRKCVLAHMGGWDCWEEVEERIVGRDVWLDTAFSLLPIEPAPGTVRDPEENPPLSREQFLRMVRRHGADRILFGTDSPWSGQRQMVAAIRDSGLEKKEQEALLGGNARELLGILQA
;
A
#
# COMPACT_ATOMS: atom_id res chain seq x y z
N MET A 1 9.28 17.61 -1.14
CA MET A 1 9.10 16.43 -0.24
C MET A 1 8.48 15.32 -1.06
N ILE A 2 9.10 14.13 -1.03
CA ILE A 2 8.57 12.92 -1.66
C ILE A 2 8.26 11.91 -0.55
N ILE A 3 7.06 11.35 -0.56
CA ILE A 3 6.59 10.37 0.43
C ILE A 3 6.13 9.11 -0.30
N ASP A 4 6.85 8.02 -0.08
CA ASP A 4 6.46 6.70 -0.58
C ASP A 4 5.46 6.07 0.38
N PHE A 5 4.19 6.06 -0.01
CA PHE A 5 3.09 5.65 0.87
C PHE A 5 2.90 4.13 0.94
N HIS A 6 3.69 3.35 0.18
CA HIS A 6 3.52 1.91 0.13
C HIS A 6 4.87 1.19 0.03
N THR A 7 5.39 0.76 1.16
CA THR A 7 6.63 -0.01 1.23
C THR A 7 6.52 -1.16 2.23
N HIS A 8 7.36 -2.18 2.05
CA HIS A 8 7.42 -3.35 2.92
C HIS A 8 8.85 -3.58 3.38
N THR A 9 9.01 -3.82 4.69
CA THR A 9 10.25 -4.31 5.29
C THR A 9 9.95 -5.47 6.24
N PHE A 10 10.96 -6.27 6.49
CA PHE A 10 10.91 -7.40 7.39
C PHE A 10 12.02 -7.28 8.43
N PRO A 11 11.88 -7.87 9.63
CA PRO A 11 13.00 -8.03 10.56
C PRO A 11 14.20 -8.66 9.86
N GLU A 12 15.42 -8.24 10.21
CA GLU A 12 16.66 -8.64 9.52
C GLU A 12 16.84 -10.17 9.44
N ASP A 13 16.52 -10.88 10.52
CA ASP A 13 16.60 -12.34 10.60
C ASP A 13 15.56 -13.06 9.73
N LEU A 14 14.52 -12.37 9.30
CA LEU A 14 13.43 -12.91 8.47
C LEU A 14 13.49 -12.43 7.02
N ALA A 15 14.06 -11.26 6.75
CA ALA A 15 13.99 -10.56 5.47
C ALA A 15 14.37 -11.46 4.30
N GLY A 16 15.54 -12.09 4.32
CA GLY A 16 16.01 -12.93 3.22
C GLY A 16 15.07 -14.11 2.91
N ARG A 17 14.51 -14.76 3.94
CA ARG A 17 13.57 -15.88 3.76
C ARG A 17 12.21 -15.42 3.26
N ALA A 18 11.73 -14.29 3.77
CA ALA A 18 10.45 -13.71 3.36
C ALA A 18 10.51 -13.29 1.89
N ILE A 19 11.54 -12.55 1.50
CA ILE A 19 11.75 -12.11 0.11
C ILE A 19 11.88 -13.31 -0.83
N ALA A 20 12.70 -14.28 -0.51
CA ALA A 20 12.88 -15.49 -1.35
C ALA A 20 11.54 -16.22 -1.56
N LYS A 21 10.74 -16.39 -0.51
CA LYS A 21 9.43 -17.04 -0.60
C LYS A 21 8.45 -16.25 -1.48
N LEU A 22 8.38 -14.94 -1.29
CA LEU A 22 7.46 -14.07 -2.03
C LEU A 22 7.89 -13.96 -3.51
N ALA A 23 9.18 -13.79 -3.79
CA ALA A 23 9.73 -13.79 -5.15
C ALA A 23 9.45 -15.12 -5.89
N ALA A 24 9.54 -16.25 -5.19
CA ALA A 24 9.23 -17.56 -5.77
C ALA A 24 7.74 -17.71 -6.14
N SER A 25 6.81 -17.18 -5.30
CA SER A 25 5.38 -17.26 -5.59
C SER A 25 4.93 -16.27 -6.66
N SER A 26 5.44 -15.05 -6.65
CA SER A 26 5.09 -14.00 -7.63
C SER A 26 5.86 -14.09 -8.94
N ARG A 27 7.00 -14.78 -8.98
CA ARG A 27 7.99 -14.77 -10.06
C ARG A 27 8.48 -13.34 -10.41
N ALA A 28 8.30 -12.38 -9.50
CA ALA A 28 8.72 -11.00 -9.65
C ALA A 28 10.08 -10.78 -8.97
N ARG A 29 10.91 -9.97 -9.61
CA ARG A 29 12.20 -9.53 -9.05
C ARG A 29 11.98 -8.62 -7.86
N ASN A 30 12.77 -8.80 -6.82
CA ASN A 30 12.93 -7.82 -5.74
C ASN A 30 14.10 -6.86 -6.06
N TYR A 31 13.90 -5.58 -5.79
CA TYR A 31 14.91 -4.52 -5.95
C TYR A 31 15.75 -4.32 -4.70
N LEU A 32 15.19 -4.64 -3.53
CA LEU A 32 15.84 -4.56 -2.22
C LEU A 32 15.75 -5.92 -1.51
N ASP A 33 16.60 -6.13 -0.51
CA ASP A 33 16.64 -7.34 0.30
C ASP A 33 15.52 -7.44 1.35
N GLY A 34 14.67 -6.41 1.45
CA GLY A 34 13.56 -6.33 2.39
C GLY A 34 13.92 -5.84 3.77
N THR A 35 15.15 -5.37 4.00
CA THR A 35 15.54 -4.75 5.27
C THR A 35 15.21 -3.25 5.32
N ALA A 36 15.06 -2.69 6.53
CA ALA A 36 14.86 -1.26 6.70
C ALA A 36 16.09 -0.45 6.27
N ASP A 37 17.29 -0.99 6.41
CA ASP A 37 18.52 -0.31 6.00
C ASP A 37 18.64 -0.22 4.48
N ALA A 38 18.30 -1.28 3.74
CA ALA A 38 18.24 -1.24 2.29
C ALA A 38 17.19 -0.24 1.80
N LEU A 39 16.02 -0.15 2.47
CA LEU A 39 15.00 0.85 2.14
C LEU A 39 15.51 2.27 2.37
N LYS A 40 16.16 2.57 3.51
CA LYS A 40 16.76 3.89 3.79
C LYS A 40 17.82 4.28 2.76
N ALA A 41 18.66 3.34 2.33
CA ALA A 41 19.63 3.57 1.26
C ALA A 41 18.93 3.93 -0.06
N SER A 42 17.90 3.18 -0.44
CA SER A 42 17.07 3.45 -1.62
C SER A 42 16.38 4.82 -1.56
N MET A 43 15.80 5.18 -0.40
CA MET A 43 15.19 6.50 -0.16
C MET A 43 16.20 7.62 -0.45
N LYS A 44 17.42 7.49 0.07
CA LYS A 44 18.49 8.49 -0.15
C LYS A 44 18.83 8.64 -1.63
N GLU A 45 18.95 7.53 -2.37
CA GLU A 45 19.25 7.53 -3.79
C GLU A 45 18.11 8.11 -4.64
N ALA A 46 16.86 7.86 -4.25
CA ALA A 46 15.67 8.30 -4.95
C ALA A 46 15.23 9.74 -4.56
N GLY A 47 15.78 10.32 -3.50
CA GLY A 47 15.33 11.58 -2.93
C GLY A 47 13.96 11.48 -2.26
N VAL A 48 13.65 10.31 -1.67
CA VAL A 48 12.43 10.06 -0.90
C VAL A 48 12.68 10.49 0.54
N ASP A 49 11.84 11.38 1.06
CA ASP A 49 11.97 11.91 2.42
C ASP A 49 11.35 10.99 3.47
N TYR A 50 10.22 10.38 3.14
CA TYR A 50 9.51 9.44 4.02
C TYR A 50 9.04 8.21 3.26
N SER A 51 9.07 7.05 3.93
CA SER A 51 8.46 5.81 3.45
C SER A 51 7.52 5.24 4.51
N VAL A 52 6.30 4.88 4.08
CA VAL A 52 5.30 4.26 4.96
C VAL A 52 5.46 2.74 4.88
N LEU A 53 5.82 2.13 6.01
CA LEU A 53 5.93 0.69 6.18
C LEU A 53 4.54 0.09 6.42
N LEU A 54 4.19 -0.91 5.63
CA LEU A 54 2.88 -1.55 5.63
C LEU A 54 2.98 -3.04 6.02
N PRO A 55 3.19 -3.35 7.30
CA PRO A 55 3.28 -4.73 7.75
C PRO A 55 1.91 -5.43 7.67
N VAL A 56 1.91 -6.72 7.35
CA VAL A 56 0.70 -7.53 7.25
C VAL A 56 0.70 -8.62 8.33
N ALA A 57 -0.31 -8.61 9.20
CA ALA A 57 -0.57 -9.70 10.13
C ALA A 57 -1.25 -10.85 9.39
N THR A 58 -0.51 -11.85 8.94
CA THR A 58 -1.06 -13.01 8.21
C THR A 58 -1.69 -14.07 9.12
N ARG A 59 -1.55 -13.91 10.44
CA ARG A 59 -2.16 -14.76 11.49
C ARG A 59 -2.53 -13.89 12.70
N PRO A 60 -3.58 -14.25 13.46
CA PRO A 60 -4.02 -13.46 14.60
C PRO A 60 -2.92 -13.13 15.62
N GLY A 61 -2.07 -14.08 15.95
CA GLY A 61 -1.00 -13.90 16.95
C GLY A 61 0.16 -12.99 16.54
N GLN A 62 0.26 -12.59 15.26
CA GLN A 62 1.38 -11.74 14.80
C GLN A 62 1.17 -10.25 15.07
N GLN A 63 -0.07 -9.80 15.22
CA GLN A 63 -0.38 -8.37 15.29
C GLN A 63 0.22 -7.68 16.50
N GLU A 64 0.41 -8.36 17.62
CA GLU A 64 0.99 -7.77 18.83
C GLU A 64 2.44 -7.33 18.59
N ASP A 65 3.28 -8.21 18.02
CA ASP A 65 4.67 -7.90 17.70
C ASP A 65 4.79 -6.84 16.60
N ILE A 66 3.95 -6.95 15.56
CA ILE A 66 3.85 -5.97 14.47
C ILE A 66 3.51 -4.59 15.03
N ASN A 67 2.51 -4.49 15.88
CA ASN A 67 2.04 -3.22 16.41
C ASN A 67 3.02 -2.60 17.41
N ARG A 68 3.72 -3.43 18.20
CA ARG A 68 4.82 -2.97 19.06
C ARG A 68 5.96 -2.39 18.24
N ALA A 69 6.36 -3.08 17.18
CA ALA A 69 7.39 -2.59 16.26
C ALA A 69 6.96 -1.31 15.55
N ALA A 70 5.71 -1.20 15.12
CA ALA A 70 5.18 0.00 14.48
C ALA A 70 5.25 1.23 15.40
N VAL A 71 4.89 1.08 16.67
CA VAL A 71 5.01 2.15 17.67
C VAL A 71 6.47 2.59 17.84
N GLU A 72 7.40 1.63 17.89
CA GLU A 72 8.82 1.92 18.05
C GLU A 72 9.40 2.64 16.83
N VAL A 73 9.10 2.19 15.62
CA VAL A 73 9.51 2.87 14.38
C VAL A 73 9.02 4.32 14.36
N ASN A 74 7.77 4.56 14.75
CA ASN A 74 7.17 5.89 14.71
C ASN A 74 7.80 6.88 15.71
N ARG A 75 8.37 6.41 16.82
CA ARG A 75 9.12 7.26 17.76
C ARG A 75 10.35 7.91 17.13
N HIS A 76 10.93 7.25 16.13
CA HIS A 76 12.15 7.68 15.44
C HIS A 76 11.88 8.18 14.01
N SER A 77 10.62 8.37 13.64
CA SER A 77 10.24 8.71 12.25
C SER A 77 10.84 10.02 11.75
N GLY A 78 11.02 11.01 12.62
CA GLY A 78 11.66 12.30 12.28
C GLY A 78 13.14 12.17 11.93
N GLU A 79 13.82 11.15 12.44
CA GLU A 79 15.25 10.90 12.20
C GLU A 79 15.47 9.96 11.03
N THR A 80 14.62 8.96 10.91
CA THR A 80 14.78 7.84 9.97
C THR A 80 14.03 8.03 8.65
N GLY A 81 13.02 8.90 8.62
CA GLY A 81 12.08 9.01 7.51
C GLY A 81 11.11 7.82 7.39
N LEU A 82 11.13 6.88 8.35
CA LEU A 82 10.24 5.71 8.31
C LEU A 82 9.03 5.93 9.19
N ILE A 83 7.84 5.72 8.62
CA ILE A 83 6.55 5.75 9.32
C ILE A 83 5.93 4.36 9.20
N SER A 84 5.58 3.72 10.29
CA SER A 84 4.94 2.40 10.23
C SER A 84 3.46 2.48 10.55
N PHE A 85 2.66 1.82 9.73
CA PHE A 85 1.29 1.49 10.06
C PHE A 85 1.24 0.25 10.95
N GLY A 86 0.11 0.04 11.61
CA GLY A 86 -0.14 -1.19 12.34
C GLY A 86 -0.71 -2.28 11.44
N GLY A 87 -0.73 -3.50 11.97
CA GLY A 87 -1.40 -4.64 11.37
C GLY A 87 -2.51 -5.16 12.26
N ILE A 88 -3.54 -5.71 11.64
CA ILE A 88 -4.63 -6.39 12.34
C ILE A 88 -5.11 -7.58 11.53
N HIS A 89 -5.41 -8.69 12.20
CA HIS A 89 -6.01 -9.86 11.55
C HIS A 89 -7.52 -9.86 11.78
N PRO A 90 -8.34 -10.15 10.75
CA PRO A 90 -9.80 -10.06 10.85
C PRO A 90 -10.44 -11.05 11.84
N GLU A 91 -9.72 -12.09 12.24
CA GLU A 91 -10.19 -13.04 13.27
C GLU A 91 -9.96 -12.58 14.70
N ASN A 92 -9.33 -11.42 14.94
CA ASN A 92 -9.18 -10.90 16.29
C ASN A 92 -10.46 -10.24 16.79
N GLU A 93 -11.02 -10.78 17.85
CA GLU A 93 -12.23 -10.25 18.47
C GLU A 93 -11.98 -8.94 19.20
N ASP A 94 -10.76 -8.73 19.72
CA ASP A 94 -10.34 -7.54 20.48
C ASP A 94 -9.95 -6.35 19.57
N TYR A 95 -10.37 -6.36 18.31
CA TYR A 95 -9.99 -5.35 17.30
C TYR A 95 -10.23 -3.90 17.76
N ARG A 96 -11.27 -3.64 18.56
CA ARG A 96 -11.59 -2.30 19.06
C ARG A 96 -10.53 -1.79 20.05
N GLU A 97 -10.05 -2.66 20.93
CA GLU A 97 -9.01 -2.30 21.90
C GLU A 97 -7.67 -2.09 21.18
N ILE A 98 -7.35 -2.97 20.24
CA ILE A 98 -6.13 -2.90 19.44
C ILE A 98 -6.08 -1.59 18.64
N LEU A 99 -7.13 -1.23 17.90
CA LEU A 99 -7.17 0.00 17.09
C LEU A 99 -7.11 1.26 17.96
N ARG A 100 -7.84 1.29 19.08
CA ARG A 100 -7.73 2.39 20.05
C ARG A 100 -6.33 2.50 20.66
N GLY A 101 -5.69 1.37 20.94
CA GLY A 101 -4.31 1.33 21.43
C GLY A 101 -3.34 1.90 20.42
N LEU A 102 -3.44 1.51 19.15
CA LEU A 102 -2.63 2.06 18.04
C LEU A 102 -2.82 3.57 17.89
N SER A 103 -4.06 4.03 17.81
CA SER A 103 -4.38 5.46 17.68
C SER A 103 -3.82 6.28 18.84
N ARG A 104 -3.98 5.83 20.11
CA ARG A 104 -3.41 6.50 21.28
C ARG A 104 -1.89 6.58 21.28
N ASN A 105 -1.22 5.62 20.65
CA ASN A 105 0.24 5.60 20.47
C ASN A 105 0.70 6.34 19.19
N GLY A 106 -0.19 7.07 18.53
CA GLY A 106 0.16 7.90 17.38
C GLY A 106 0.33 7.16 16.06
N VAL A 107 0.00 5.87 16.00
CA VAL A 107 -0.01 5.10 14.74
C VAL A 107 -1.14 5.61 13.86
N LYS A 108 -0.80 6.09 12.65
CA LYS A 108 -1.73 6.81 11.77
C LYS A 108 -2.71 5.92 11.01
N GLY A 109 -2.39 4.64 10.84
CA GLY A 109 -3.23 3.75 10.04
C GLY A 109 -2.89 2.29 10.23
N ILE A 110 -3.64 1.45 9.54
CA ILE A 110 -3.46 -0.01 9.49
C ILE A 110 -3.36 -0.50 8.04
N LYS A 111 -2.57 -1.53 7.84
CA LYS A 111 -2.56 -2.33 6.59
C LYS A 111 -3.36 -3.61 6.79
N ILE A 112 -4.23 -3.88 5.84
CA ILE A 112 -4.93 -5.17 5.70
C ILE A 112 -4.65 -5.76 4.31
N HIS A 113 -4.63 -7.09 4.22
CA HIS A 113 -4.33 -7.79 2.98
C HIS A 113 -5.24 -9.02 2.85
N PRO A 114 -6.41 -8.88 2.23
CA PRO A 114 -7.44 -9.92 2.20
C PRO A 114 -6.94 -11.28 1.70
N VAL A 115 -6.08 -11.29 0.67
CA VAL A 115 -5.53 -12.52 0.11
C VAL A 115 -4.63 -13.24 1.11
N PHE A 116 -3.69 -12.52 1.75
CA PHE A 116 -2.77 -13.11 2.73
C PHE A 116 -3.47 -13.52 4.02
N GLN A 117 -4.53 -12.83 4.39
CA GLN A 117 -5.34 -13.09 5.58
C GLN A 117 -6.50 -14.06 5.31
N ARG A 118 -6.72 -14.45 4.04
CA ARG A 118 -7.72 -15.41 3.56
C ARG A 118 -9.15 -15.10 4.01
N VAL A 119 -9.48 -13.82 4.02
CA VAL A 119 -10.81 -13.28 4.33
C VAL A 119 -11.18 -12.25 3.28
N ALA A 120 -12.36 -12.36 2.71
CA ALA A 120 -12.83 -11.40 1.70
C ALA A 120 -13.01 -10.00 2.32
N ILE A 121 -12.65 -8.95 1.58
CA ILE A 121 -12.69 -7.56 2.09
C ILE A 121 -14.10 -7.10 2.48
N ASP A 122 -15.12 -7.69 1.89
CA ASP A 122 -16.54 -7.44 2.17
C ASP A 122 -17.13 -8.36 3.27
N ASP A 123 -16.29 -9.18 3.95
CA ASP A 123 -16.69 -9.98 5.11
C ASP A 123 -16.94 -9.07 6.32
N ILE A 124 -17.95 -9.42 7.12
CA ILE A 124 -18.34 -8.65 8.33
C ILE A 124 -17.18 -8.39 9.29
N ARG A 125 -16.17 -9.28 9.35
CA ARG A 125 -14.99 -9.14 10.19
C ARG A 125 -14.17 -7.92 9.77
N TYR A 126 -13.95 -7.71 8.46
CA TYR A 126 -13.29 -6.51 7.95
C TYR A 126 -14.16 -5.27 8.04
N LEU A 127 -15.44 -5.38 7.74
CA LEU A 127 -16.35 -4.23 7.81
C LEU A 127 -16.32 -3.60 9.21
N ARG A 128 -16.33 -4.40 10.28
CA ARG A 128 -16.23 -3.94 11.67
C ARG A 128 -14.87 -3.27 11.99
N ILE A 129 -13.79 -3.83 11.46
CA ILE A 129 -12.45 -3.26 11.63
C ILE A 129 -12.34 -1.90 10.93
N ILE A 130 -12.81 -1.80 9.68
CA ILE A 130 -12.75 -0.59 8.87
C ILE A 130 -13.61 0.51 9.49
N GLU A 131 -14.81 0.18 9.96
CA GLU A 131 -15.69 1.11 10.68
C GLU A 131 -15.02 1.62 11.96
N CYS A 132 -14.48 0.72 12.78
CA CYS A 132 -13.78 1.08 14.01
C CYS A 132 -12.50 1.90 13.74
N ALA A 133 -11.75 1.62 12.67
CA ALA A 133 -10.61 2.43 12.28
C ALA A 133 -11.04 3.87 11.90
N SER A 134 -12.17 4.00 11.18
CA SER A 134 -12.76 5.31 10.84
C SER A 134 -13.22 6.09 12.08
N GLU A 135 -13.78 5.42 13.10
CA GLU A 135 -14.15 6.02 14.38
C GLU A 135 -12.94 6.57 15.15
N ASN A 136 -11.77 5.95 14.97
CA ASN A 136 -10.52 6.35 15.62
C ASN A 136 -9.63 7.25 14.73
N ASP A 137 -10.18 7.81 13.65
CA ASP A 137 -9.51 8.68 12.68
C ASP A 137 -8.27 8.04 12.02
N MET A 138 -8.24 6.72 11.93
CA MET A 138 -7.14 5.96 11.35
C MET A 138 -7.31 5.77 9.84
N ILE A 139 -6.19 5.78 9.13
CA ILE A 139 -6.12 5.43 7.71
C ILE A 139 -6.21 3.91 7.59
N VAL A 140 -7.04 3.41 6.68
CA VAL A 140 -7.05 1.99 6.30
C VAL A 140 -6.46 1.87 4.90
N ILE A 141 -5.34 1.17 4.74
CA ILE A 141 -4.84 0.79 3.42
C ILE A 141 -5.04 -0.70 3.20
N THR A 142 -5.69 -1.06 2.11
CA THR A 142 -5.95 -2.45 1.72
C THR A 142 -5.30 -2.79 0.38
N HIS A 143 -4.80 -4.02 0.28
CA HIS A 143 -4.53 -4.60 -1.04
C HIS A 143 -5.83 -4.61 -1.85
N ALA A 144 -5.75 -4.31 -3.14
CA ALA A 144 -6.88 -4.18 -4.04
C ALA A 144 -6.60 -4.86 -5.38
N GLY A 145 -7.60 -5.58 -5.91
CA GLY A 145 -7.48 -6.34 -7.15
C GLY A 145 -6.99 -7.77 -6.95
N TYR A 146 -6.40 -8.32 -7.99
CA TYR A 146 -5.77 -9.64 -7.93
C TYR A 146 -4.41 -9.56 -7.22
N ASP A 147 -3.90 -10.71 -6.78
CA ASP A 147 -2.56 -10.84 -6.22
C ASP A 147 -1.76 -11.81 -7.09
N ILE A 148 -0.63 -11.32 -7.60
CA ILE A 148 0.24 -12.06 -8.51
C ILE A 148 0.79 -13.36 -7.90
N GLY A 149 0.94 -13.42 -6.58
CA GLY A 149 1.38 -14.60 -5.85
C GLY A 149 0.30 -15.64 -5.59
N PHE A 150 -0.98 -15.30 -5.87
CA PHE A 150 -2.16 -16.13 -5.58
C PHE A 150 -3.17 -16.09 -6.73
N PRO A 151 -2.80 -16.59 -7.90
CA PRO A 151 -3.67 -16.53 -9.08
C PRO A 151 -4.98 -17.30 -8.84
N GLY A 152 -6.10 -16.68 -9.20
CA GLY A 152 -7.45 -17.24 -9.06
C GLY A 152 -8.12 -17.07 -7.70
N GLU A 153 -7.43 -16.46 -6.71
CA GLU A 153 -8.03 -16.15 -5.41
C GLU A 153 -8.79 -14.82 -5.48
N ASP A 154 -10.08 -14.83 -5.11
CA ASP A 154 -10.94 -13.63 -5.07
C ASP A 154 -11.28 -13.22 -3.65
N PHE A 155 -10.38 -12.45 -3.02
CA PHE A 155 -10.62 -11.86 -1.71
C PHE A 155 -10.74 -10.33 -1.74
N SER A 156 -10.24 -9.68 -2.79
CA SER A 156 -10.17 -8.21 -2.91
C SER A 156 -10.47 -7.70 -4.33
N SER A 157 -11.30 -8.41 -5.11
CA SER A 157 -11.74 -7.90 -6.41
C SER A 157 -12.43 -6.54 -6.28
N VAL A 158 -12.44 -5.78 -7.37
CA VAL A 158 -13.06 -4.46 -7.45
C VAL A 158 -14.52 -4.48 -6.98
N ARG A 159 -15.26 -5.52 -7.33
CA ARG A 159 -16.66 -5.70 -6.87
C ARG A 159 -16.79 -5.91 -5.37
N ARG A 160 -15.86 -6.63 -4.75
CA ARG A 160 -15.84 -6.78 -3.28
C ARG A 160 -15.50 -5.48 -2.59
N ILE A 161 -14.53 -4.73 -3.13
CA ILE A 161 -14.18 -3.40 -2.66
C ILE A 161 -15.39 -2.46 -2.77
N GLU A 162 -16.09 -2.45 -3.90
CA GLU A 162 -17.30 -1.66 -4.07
C GLU A 162 -18.34 -1.96 -2.99
N ARG A 163 -18.62 -3.25 -2.73
CA ARG A 163 -19.55 -3.67 -1.65
C ARG A 163 -19.09 -3.22 -0.27
N MET A 164 -17.79 -3.33 0.03
CA MET A 164 -17.20 -2.85 1.28
C MET A 164 -17.40 -1.34 1.43
N LEU A 165 -17.09 -0.55 0.40
CA LEU A 165 -17.25 0.90 0.42
C LEU A 165 -18.71 1.33 0.58
N ASP A 166 -19.65 0.60 -0.03
CA ASP A 166 -21.08 0.88 0.11
C ASP A 166 -21.60 0.54 1.51
N ALA A 167 -21.03 -0.50 2.15
CA ALA A 167 -21.44 -0.96 3.47
C ALA A 167 -20.96 -0.06 4.61
N VAL A 168 -19.68 0.40 4.58
CA VAL A 168 -19.07 1.07 5.76
C VAL A 168 -18.62 2.51 5.51
N LYS A 169 -18.55 2.98 4.27
CA LYS A 169 -18.18 4.37 3.90
C LYS A 169 -16.98 4.89 4.73
N PRO A 170 -15.80 4.29 4.60
CA PRO A 170 -14.65 4.62 5.44
C PRO A 170 -14.18 6.06 5.19
N ARG A 171 -13.75 6.77 6.24
CA ARG A 171 -13.33 8.19 6.14
C ARG A 171 -11.98 8.36 5.44
N LYS A 172 -11.03 7.47 5.69
CA LYS A 172 -9.66 7.52 5.18
C LYS A 172 -9.29 6.14 4.66
N CYS A 173 -9.73 5.81 3.44
CA CYS A 173 -9.46 4.52 2.82
C CYS A 173 -8.51 4.70 1.64
N VAL A 174 -7.44 3.92 1.62
CA VAL A 174 -6.49 3.85 0.52
C VAL A 174 -6.61 2.47 -0.13
N LEU A 175 -6.91 2.45 -1.40
CA LEU A 175 -6.94 1.25 -2.22
C LEU A 175 -5.61 1.12 -2.96
N ALA A 176 -4.83 0.12 -2.64
CA ALA A 176 -3.53 -0.10 -3.24
C ALA A 176 -3.62 -0.37 -4.75
N HIS A 177 -2.50 -0.19 -5.45
CA HIS A 177 -2.31 -0.60 -6.84
C HIS A 177 -3.31 0.05 -7.80
N MET A 178 -3.45 1.38 -7.70
CA MET A 178 -4.42 2.18 -8.47
C MET A 178 -5.86 1.69 -8.31
N GLY A 179 -6.19 1.17 -7.10
CA GLY A 179 -7.53 0.76 -6.74
C GLY A 179 -7.91 -0.68 -7.09
N GLY A 180 -7.03 -1.41 -7.78
CA GLY A 180 -7.28 -2.81 -8.15
C GLY A 180 -6.26 -3.32 -9.15
N TRP A 181 -5.17 -3.96 -8.64
CA TRP A 181 -4.13 -4.49 -9.50
C TRP A 181 -4.69 -5.43 -10.57
N ASP A 182 -4.25 -5.21 -11.82
CA ASP A 182 -4.65 -5.98 -13.02
C ASP A 182 -6.16 -5.97 -13.34
N CYS A 183 -6.91 -4.96 -12.79
CA CYS A 183 -8.36 -4.81 -12.99
C CYS A 183 -8.73 -3.34 -13.29
N TRP A 184 -7.86 -2.54 -13.89
CA TRP A 184 -8.01 -1.09 -13.98
C TRP A 184 -9.20 -0.61 -14.82
N GLU A 185 -9.69 -1.39 -15.80
CA GLU A 185 -10.95 -1.08 -16.50
C GLU A 185 -12.13 -1.12 -15.52
N GLU A 186 -12.21 -2.16 -14.69
CA GLU A 186 -13.28 -2.28 -13.71
C GLU A 186 -13.16 -1.22 -12.60
N VAL A 187 -11.92 -0.83 -12.23
CA VAL A 187 -11.66 0.29 -11.31
C VAL A 187 -12.17 1.60 -11.91
N GLU A 188 -11.95 1.87 -13.19
CA GLU A 188 -12.46 3.07 -13.86
C GLU A 188 -13.98 3.15 -13.85
N GLU A 189 -14.67 2.00 -13.95
CA GLU A 189 -16.12 1.93 -13.95
C GLU A 189 -16.74 2.11 -12.56
N ARG A 190 -16.11 1.55 -11.51
CA ARG A 190 -16.74 1.37 -10.20
C ARG A 190 -16.14 2.20 -9.08
N ILE A 191 -14.86 2.51 -9.14
CA ILE A 191 -14.10 3.10 -8.04
C ILE A 191 -13.69 4.54 -8.34
N VAL A 192 -13.27 4.84 -9.57
CA VAL A 192 -12.83 6.19 -9.95
C VAL A 192 -13.93 7.21 -9.67
N GLY A 193 -13.58 8.27 -8.92
CA GLY A 193 -14.49 9.33 -8.48
C GLY A 193 -15.18 9.07 -7.13
N ARG A 194 -15.00 7.90 -6.51
CA ARG A 194 -15.45 7.65 -5.13
C ARG A 194 -14.56 8.37 -4.13
N ASP A 195 -15.05 8.55 -2.91
CA ASP A 195 -14.33 9.21 -1.82
C ASP A 195 -13.32 8.26 -1.14
N VAL A 196 -12.28 7.93 -1.86
CA VAL A 196 -11.16 7.08 -1.43
C VAL A 196 -9.86 7.62 -2.02
N TRP A 197 -8.71 7.20 -1.49
CA TRP A 197 -7.40 7.40 -2.11
C TRP A 197 -6.98 6.15 -2.88
N LEU A 198 -6.23 6.35 -3.96
CA LEU A 198 -5.56 5.27 -4.70
C LEU A 198 -4.05 5.46 -4.55
N ASP A 199 -3.27 4.38 -4.51
CA ASP A 199 -1.81 4.50 -4.58
C ASP A 199 -1.25 3.91 -5.88
N THR A 200 -0.06 4.37 -6.29
CA THR A 200 0.58 3.95 -7.54
C THR A 200 1.40 2.66 -7.42
N ALA A 201 1.43 2.05 -6.25
CA ALA A 201 2.27 0.90 -5.96
C ALA A 201 2.13 -0.22 -6.99
N PHE A 202 3.25 -0.73 -7.49
CA PHE A 202 3.33 -1.88 -8.41
C PHE A 202 2.43 -1.78 -9.66
N SER A 203 2.10 -0.55 -10.12
CA SER A 203 1.13 -0.36 -11.20
C SER A 203 1.71 0.22 -12.49
N LEU A 204 2.78 1.03 -12.40
CA LEU A 204 3.22 1.87 -13.51
C LEU A 204 4.43 1.33 -14.29
N LEU A 205 5.10 0.32 -13.77
CA LEU A 205 6.29 -0.25 -14.39
C LEU A 205 6.06 -1.72 -14.76
N PRO A 206 6.73 -2.21 -15.84
CA PRO A 206 6.73 -3.62 -16.15
C PRO A 206 7.29 -4.46 -15.01
N ILE A 207 6.74 -5.64 -14.80
CA ILE A 207 7.24 -6.58 -13.80
C ILE A 207 8.49 -7.26 -14.35
N GLU A 208 9.64 -7.01 -13.69
CA GLU A 208 10.86 -7.75 -14.03
C GLU A 208 10.79 -9.17 -13.44
N PRO A 209 11.19 -10.21 -14.22
CA PRO A 209 11.20 -11.57 -13.72
C PRO A 209 12.23 -11.77 -12.61
N ALA A 210 11.92 -12.61 -11.64
CA ALA A 210 12.89 -13.05 -10.63
C ALA A 210 14.05 -13.83 -11.29
N PRO A 211 15.27 -13.80 -10.74
CA PRO A 211 16.40 -14.54 -11.29
C PRO A 211 16.07 -16.01 -11.53
N GLY A 212 16.35 -16.50 -12.74
CA GLY A 212 16.07 -17.87 -13.13
C GLY A 212 14.62 -18.19 -13.50
N THR A 213 13.75 -17.19 -13.53
CA THR A 213 12.35 -17.32 -14.00
C THR A 213 12.17 -16.64 -15.36
N VAL A 214 11.15 -17.07 -16.09
CA VAL A 214 10.71 -16.43 -17.33
C VAL A 214 9.29 -15.93 -17.11
N ARG A 215 9.02 -14.72 -17.57
CA ARG A 215 7.69 -14.11 -17.58
C ARG A 215 7.35 -13.66 -18.98
N ASP A 216 6.12 -13.91 -19.41
CA ASP A 216 5.61 -13.34 -20.64
C ASP A 216 5.45 -11.81 -20.44
N PRO A 217 6.03 -10.96 -21.29
CA PRO A 217 5.85 -9.51 -21.19
C PRO A 217 4.39 -9.06 -21.31
N GLU A 218 3.54 -9.85 -21.95
CA GLU A 218 2.09 -9.58 -22.06
C GLU A 218 1.29 -10.11 -20.86
N GLU A 219 1.89 -10.89 -19.99
CA GLU A 219 1.27 -11.34 -18.73
C GLU A 219 1.30 -10.19 -17.72
N ASN A 220 0.14 -9.64 -17.38
CA ASN A 220 -0.04 -8.52 -16.47
C ASN A 220 0.76 -7.26 -16.90
N PRO A 221 0.41 -6.64 -18.02
CA PRO A 221 1.06 -5.40 -18.47
C PRO A 221 0.85 -4.29 -17.42
N PRO A 222 1.77 -3.33 -17.32
CA PRO A 222 1.57 -2.18 -16.46
C PRO A 222 0.37 -1.34 -16.93
N LEU A 223 -0.20 -0.58 -16.01
CA LEU A 223 -1.21 0.42 -16.34
C LEU A 223 -0.68 1.37 -17.43
N SER A 224 -1.37 1.46 -18.55
CA SER A 224 -0.92 2.31 -19.66
C SER A 224 -0.92 3.78 -19.25
N ARG A 225 0.00 4.56 -19.84
CA ARG A 225 0.10 6.00 -19.57
C ARG A 225 -1.23 6.72 -19.82
N GLU A 226 -1.92 6.39 -20.90
CA GLU A 226 -3.20 7.01 -21.27
C GLU A 226 -4.27 6.70 -20.21
N GLN A 227 -4.34 5.46 -19.77
CA GLN A 227 -5.29 5.03 -18.75
C GLN A 227 -4.96 5.65 -17.39
N PHE A 228 -3.68 5.67 -17.00
CA PHE A 228 -3.23 6.35 -15.78
C PHE A 228 -3.65 7.82 -15.75
N LEU A 229 -3.35 8.59 -16.80
CA LEU A 229 -3.73 9.99 -16.89
C LEU A 229 -5.26 10.18 -16.84
N ARG A 230 -6.01 9.31 -17.50
CA ARG A 230 -7.47 9.36 -17.50
C ARG A 230 -8.03 9.07 -16.09
N MET A 231 -7.47 8.07 -15.39
CA MET A 231 -7.86 7.74 -14.02
C MET A 231 -7.56 8.90 -13.07
N VAL A 232 -6.34 9.47 -13.12
CA VAL A 232 -5.96 10.61 -12.27
C VAL A 232 -6.91 11.80 -12.47
N ARG A 233 -7.21 12.17 -13.73
CA ARG A 233 -8.11 13.30 -14.04
C ARG A 233 -9.54 13.07 -13.58
N ARG A 234 -10.05 11.85 -13.70
CA ARG A 234 -11.43 11.50 -13.30
C ARG A 234 -11.59 11.29 -11.81
N HIS A 235 -10.55 10.76 -11.14
CA HIS A 235 -10.58 10.51 -9.70
C HIS A 235 -10.29 11.77 -8.88
N GLY A 236 -9.43 12.63 -9.39
CA GLY A 236 -8.84 13.79 -8.73
C GLY A 236 -7.39 13.52 -8.35
N ALA A 237 -6.48 14.35 -8.86
CA ALA A 237 -5.04 14.22 -8.58
C ALA A 237 -4.71 14.40 -7.08
N ASP A 238 -5.56 15.07 -6.32
CA ASP A 238 -5.48 15.28 -4.87
C ASP A 238 -5.76 14.02 -4.04
N ARG A 239 -6.26 12.96 -4.66
CA ARG A 239 -6.54 11.66 -4.03
C ARG A 239 -5.73 10.50 -4.58
N ILE A 240 -4.62 10.79 -5.24
CA ILE A 240 -3.65 9.77 -5.66
C ILE A 240 -2.39 9.91 -4.81
N LEU A 241 -1.90 8.81 -4.27
CA LEU A 241 -0.70 8.73 -3.44
C LEU A 241 0.42 8.05 -4.21
N PHE A 242 1.63 8.56 -4.09
CA PHE A 242 2.81 7.88 -4.58
C PHE A 242 3.12 6.68 -3.68
N GLY A 243 3.20 5.51 -4.27
CA GLY A 243 3.61 4.27 -3.62
C GLY A 243 4.44 3.44 -4.59
N THR A 244 5.40 2.69 -4.08
CA THR A 244 6.27 1.86 -4.91
C THR A 244 5.98 0.37 -4.79
N ASP A 245 5.46 -0.07 -3.66
CA ASP A 245 5.46 -1.48 -3.27
C ASP A 245 6.88 -2.04 -3.09
N SER A 246 7.86 -1.16 -2.72
CA SER A 246 9.22 -1.63 -2.41
C SER A 246 9.14 -2.76 -1.36
N PRO A 247 9.84 -3.89 -1.57
CA PRO A 247 10.99 -4.10 -2.45
C PRO A 247 10.66 -4.57 -3.88
N TRP A 248 9.41 -4.61 -4.32
CA TRP A 248 9.01 -5.18 -5.63
C TRP A 248 9.13 -4.17 -6.80
N SER A 249 9.22 -2.87 -6.50
CA SER A 249 9.58 -1.83 -7.47
C SER A 249 10.66 -0.92 -6.89
N GLY A 250 11.50 -0.38 -7.77
CA GLY A 250 12.55 0.55 -7.37
C GLY A 250 12.01 1.97 -7.17
N GLN A 251 12.31 2.60 -6.01
CA GLN A 251 11.83 3.95 -5.70
C GLN A 251 12.27 4.98 -6.75
N ARG A 252 13.53 4.95 -7.18
CA ARG A 252 14.05 5.87 -8.20
C ARG A 252 13.31 5.74 -9.53
N GLN A 253 13.05 4.52 -9.97
CA GLN A 253 12.32 4.24 -11.21
C GLN A 253 10.87 4.71 -11.12
N MET A 254 10.21 4.49 -10.00
CA MET A 254 8.83 4.93 -9.80
C MET A 254 8.71 6.46 -9.70
N VAL A 255 9.65 7.15 -9.04
CA VAL A 255 9.72 8.62 -9.04
C VAL A 255 9.88 9.15 -10.47
N ALA A 256 10.76 8.54 -11.28
CA ALA A 256 10.93 8.91 -12.68
C ALA A 256 9.64 8.68 -13.48
N ALA A 257 8.96 7.54 -13.29
CA ALA A 257 7.70 7.23 -13.96
C ALA A 257 6.61 8.29 -13.69
N ILE A 258 6.50 8.78 -12.46
CA ILE A 258 5.56 9.89 -12.16
C ILE A 258 6.00 11.19 -12.84
N ARG A 259 7.29 11.53 -12.84
CA ARG A 259 7.80 12.75 -13.47
C ARG A 259 7.61 12.73 -14.99
N ASP A 260 7.75 11.57 -15.61
CA ASP A 260 7.62 11.36 -17.05
C ASP A 260 6.19 11.02 -17.49
N SER A 261 5.24 10.93 -16.56
CA SER A 261 3.86 10.49 -16.82
C SER A 261 3.07 11.43 -17.75
N GLY A 262 3.44 12.71 -17.83
CA GLY A 262 2.69 13.75 -18.55
C GLY A 262 1.64 14.46 -17.70
N LEU A 263 1.62 14.23 -16.39
CA LEU A 263 0.90 15.06 -15.43
C LEU A 263 1.50 16.46 -15.37
N GLU A 264 0.68 17.46 -15.04
CA GLU A 264 1.18 18.80 -14.77
C GLU A 264 2.08 18.81 -13.53
N LYS A 265 3.03 19.76 -13.46
CA LYS A 265 3.97 19.83 -12.33
C LYS A 265 3.29 19.87 -10.96
N LYS A 266 2.18 20.60 -10.85
CA LYS A 266 1.39 20.68 -9.62
C LYS A 266 0.77 19.33 -9.24
N GLU A 267 0.28 18.58 -10.23
CA GLU A 267 -0.25 17.23 -10.01
C GLU A 267 0.87 16.26 -9.58
N GLN A 268 2.04 16.31 -10.24
CA GLN A 268 3.19 15.52 -9.84
C GLN A 268 3.64 15.81 -8.40
N GLU A 269 3.70 17.07 -8.00
CA GLU A 269 4.04 17.49 -6.63
C GLU A 269 3.00 16.99 -5.61
N ALA A 270 1.72 17.04 -5.97
CA ALA A 270 0.63 16.51 -5.14
C ALA A 270 0.77 14.97 -4.96
N LEU A 271 0.91 14.23 -6.05
CA LEU A 271 1.05 12.77 -6.02
C LEU A 271 2.31 12.34 -5.27
N LEU A 272 3.47 12.94 -5.60
CA LEU A 272 4.76 12.52 -5.03
C LEU A 272 4.84 12.71 -3.52
N GLY A 273 4.05 13.61 -2.92
CA GLY A 273 4.12 13.75 -1.47
C GLY A 273 3.11 14.73 -0.87
N GLY A 274 2.58 15.70 -1.62
CA GLY A 274 1.64 16.68 -1.11
C GLY A 274 0.41 16.03 -0.47
N ASN A 275 -0.22 15.10 -1.18
CA ASN A 275 -1.41 14.37 -0.72
C ASN A 275 -1.11 13.48 0.49
N ALA A 276 0.01 12.73 0.44
CA ALA A 276 0.43 11.87 1.54
C ALA A 276 0.74 12.67 2.80
N ARG A 277 1.39 13.83 2.64
CA ARG A 277 1.68 14.75 3.75
C ARG A 277 0.40 15.22 4.45
N GLU A 278 -0.59 15.63 3.67
CA GLU A 278 -1.89 16.08 4.20
C GLU A 278 -2.61 14.93 4.91
N LEU A 279 -2.71 13.77 4.27
CA LEU A 279 -3.39 12.60 4.81
C LEU A 279 -2.74 12.10 6.12
N LEU A 280 -1.40 12.12 6.21
CA LEU A 280 -0.63 11.73 7.40
C LEU A 280 -0.60 12.82 8.48
N GLY A 281 -0.97 14.07 8.16
CA GLY A 281 -0.89 15.20 9.07
C GLY A 281 0.56 15.61 9.40
N ILE A 282 1.49 15.48 8.43
CA ILE A 282 2.88 15.90 8.61
C ILE A 282 2.96 17.42 8.39
N LEU A 283 3.34 18.16 9.44
CA LEU A 283 3.48 19.62 9.38
C LEU A 283 4.63 20.01 8.45
N GLN A 284 4.52 21.18 7.80
CA GLN A 284 5.69 21.77 7.14
C GLN A 284 6.70 22.19 8.23
N ALA A 285 7.94 21.71 8.08
CA ALA A 285 9.05 22.20 8.89
C ALA A 285 9.41 23.65 8.49
#